data_69580ca24749129a91803a18547fd63b
#
_entry.id   69580ca24749129a91803a18547fd63b
#
_cell.length_a   1.000
_cell.length_b   1.000
_cell.length_c   1.000
_cell.angle_alpha   90.00
_cell.angle_beta   90.00
_cell.angle_gamma   90.00
#
_symmetry.space_group_name_H-M   'P 1'
#
loop_
_entity.id
_entity.type
_entity.pdbx_description
1 polymer ?
#
loop_
_entity_poly.entity_id
_entity_poly.type
_entity_poly.pdbx_seq_one_letter_code
_entity_poly.pdbx_strand_id
1 'polypeptide(L)'
;MNTLPLPLDGITVVAVEQAVAAPFATRQLADLGARVIKVERPDGGDFARGYDTAARGLASHFVWCNRGKESLAVDLKDPRGLAVVRELVAGADVFVQNLAQGAAARLGLDAASLCAAHPRLVAVDISGYGADGPYAHKRAYDMLVQCEAGLVSVTGTADRPVKAGIPAADIAAAMYAFSGVLAALLRRANTGRGGPVEVSMLDALAEWMGHPLHQGTHGSAPPARTGLAHSVIAPYDAYATADGEQVLLSVQNDREWRRLAEQVLGRPELADDPDFATNAARTANRERTDEAVGRALAGLTGREALAGLEAAGIACARLNTVADVAAHPQLAARDRWREVGTPVGPLRALLPPITLPGSEEARMGAVPALGEHTDALLRVLGMTDEQTSVLRRDGVIV
;
A
#
# COMPACT_ATOMS: atom_id res chain seq x y z
N MET A 1 -1.76 -1.89 -33.93
CA MET A 1 -2.98 -1.60 -33.17
C MET A 1 -2.78 -0.26 -32.52
N ASN A 2 -3.76 0.67 -32.56
CA ASN A 2 -3.63 1.92 -31.81
C ASN A 2 -3.63 1.60 -30.30
N THR A 3 -2.61 2.08 -29.61
CA THR A 3 -2.51 1.97 -28.14
C THR A 3 -3.57 2.87 -27.52
N LEU A 4 -4.36 2.35 -26.58
CA LEU A 4 -5.37 3.12 -25.87
C LEU A 4 -4.69 4.06 -24.87
N PRO A 5 -5.25 5.26 -24.61
CA PRO A 5 -4.75 6.15 -23.56
C PRO A 5 -4.90 5.50 -22.18
N LEU A 6 -4.22 6.06 -21.18
CA LEU A 6 -4.39 5.59 -19.80
C LEU A 6 -5.80 5.91 -19.28
N PRO A 7 -6.37 5.07 -18.39
CA PRO A 7 -7.77 5.18 -17.95
C PRO A 7 -8.16 6.52 -17.31
N LEU A 8 -7.20 7.22 -16.72
CA LEU A 8 -7.43 8.49 -16.03
C LEU A 8 -6.82 9.69 -16.77
N ASP A 9 -6.50 9.52 -18.06
CA ASP A 9 -6.11 10.67 -18.88
C ASP A 9 -7.21 11.73 -18.90
N GLY A 10 -6.80 12.99 -18.67
CA GLY A 10 -7.71 14.13 -18.57
C GLY A 10 -8.34 14.31 -17.18
N ILE A 11 -8.12 13.42 -16.23
CA ILE A 11 -8.56 13.58 -14.83
C ILE A 11 -7.53 14.40 -14.07
N THR A 12 -7.99 15.45 -13.39
CA THR A 12 -7.16 16.28 -12.49
C THR A 12 -7.52 16.01 -11.04
N VAL A 13 -6.50 15.73 -10.23
CA VAL A 13 -6.59 15.47 -8.79
C VAL A 13 -5.86 16.57 -8.04
N VAL A 14 -6.52 17.21 -7.08
CA VAL A 14 -5.89 18.11 -6.10
C VAL A 14 -5.85 17.40 -4.77
N ALA A 15 -4.67 17.32 -4.14
CA ALA A 15 -4.50 16.55 -2.91
C ALA A 15 -3.79 17.36 -1.82
N VAL A 16 -4.48 17.58 -0.70
CA VAL A 16 -3.91 18.12 0.54
C VAL A 16 -3.52 16.93 1.41
N GLU A 17 -2.33 16.43 1.18
CA GLU A 17 -1.94 15.10 1.63
C GLU A 17 -0.57 15.08 2.30
N GLN A 18 -0.37 14.09 3.17
CA GLN A 18 0.89 13.88 3.86
C GLN A 18 1.11 12.42 4.24
N ALA A 19 2.36 12.05 4.54
CA ALA A 19 2.81 10.70 4.91
C ALA A 19 2.58 9.65 3.82
N VAL A 20 1.68 8.68 4.05
CA VAL A 20 1.53 7.50 3.20
C VAL A 20 0.11 7.30 2.68
N ALA A 21 -0.92 7.30 3.52
CA ALA A 21 -2.26 6.86 3.12
C ALA A 21 -2.79 7.60 1.87
N ALA A 22 -2.95 8.92 1.93
CA ALA A 22 -3.38 9.69 0.77
C ALA A 22 -2.33 9.74 -0.34
N PRO A 23 -1.02 10.00 -0.05
CA PRO A 23 0.01 10.01 -1.09
C PRO A 23 0.14 8.70 -1.87
N PHE A 24 -0.03 7.55 -1.24
CA PHE A 24 0.00 6.27 -1.95
C PHE A 24 -1.22 6.07 -2.86
N ALA A 25 -2.41 6.50 -2.43
CA ALA A 25 -3.62 6.47 -3.25
C ALA A 25 -3.47 7.36 -4.50
N THR A 26 -3.07 8.61 -4.32
CA THR A 26 -2.96 9.60 -5.39
C THR A 26 -1.81 9.29 -6.35
N ARG A 27 -0.71 8.67 -5.88
CA ARG A 27 0.32 8.14 -6.76
C ARG A 27 -0.22 7.06 -7.71
N GLN A 28 -1.09 6.18 -7.24
CA GLN A 28 -1.70 5.17 -8.11
C GLN A 28 -2.63 5.80 -9.15
N LEU A 29 -3.32 6.89 -8.81
CA LEU A 29 -4.08 7.68 -9.79
C LEU A 29 -3.15 8.30 -10.84
N ALA A 30 -2.00 8.85 -10.42
CA ALA A 30 -0.98 9.38 -11.34
C ALA A 30 -0.41 8.29 -12.25
N ASP A 31 -0.09 7.10 -11.73
CA ASP A 31 0.39 5.96 -12.51
C ASP A 31 -0.62 5.56 -13.61
N LEU A 32 -1.92 5.77 -13.39
CA LEU A 32 -3.01 5.51 -14.37
C LEU A 32 -3.35 6.71 -15.27
N GLY A 33 -2.56 7.78 -15.24
CA GLY A 33 -2.68 8.91 -16.17
C GLY A 33 -3.27 10.18 -15.59
N ALA A 34 -3.79 10.18 -14.36
CA ALA A 34 -4.30 11.40 -13.75
C ALA A 34 -3.19 12.44 -13.53
N ARG A 35 -3.51 13.71 -13.75
CA ARG A 35 -2.69 14.83 -13.31
C ARG A 35 -2.90 15.03 -11.81
N VAL A 36 -1.88 14.89 -10.98
CA VAL A 36 -1.98 15.01 -9.53
C VAL A 36 -1.22 16.21 -9.03
N ILE A 37 -1.91 17.17 -8.41
CA ILE A 37 -1.34 18.35 -7.77
C ILE A 37 -1.34 18.12 -6.27
N LYS A 38 -0.13 17.90 -5.71
CA LYS A 38 0.11 17.76 -4.28
C LYS A 38 0.31 19.12 -3.66
N VAL A 39 -0.56 19.48 -2.74
CA VAL A 39 -0.46 20.72 -1.94
C VAL A 39 0.35 20.43 -0.68
N GLU A 40 1.41 21.20 -0.50
CA GLU A 40 2.36 21.08 0.61
C GLU A 40 2.53 22.41 1.34
N ARG A 41 2.98 22.37 2.59
CA ARG A 41 3.35 23.58 3.34
C ARG A 41 4.61 24.21 2.73
N PRO A 42 4.75 25.54 2.72
CA PRO A 42 6.00 26.19 2.34
C PRO A 42 7.18 25.79 3.24
N ASP A 43 6.92 25.60 4.54
CA ASP A 43 7.90 25.21 5.54
C ASP A 43 8.07 23.67 5.55
N GLY A 44 9.07 23.20 4.84
CA GLY A 44 9.51 21.80 4.81
C GLY A 44 8.59 20.82 4.10
N GLY A 45 7.43 21.24 3.60
CA GLY A 45 6.52 20.39 2.84
C GLY A 45 5.82 19.31 3.65
N ASP A 46 5.59 18.17 3.00
CA ASP A 46 5.14 16.93 3.63
C ASP A 46 6.22 16.45 4.60
N PHE A 47 5.83 16.15 5.85
CA PHE A 47 6.79 15.68 6.84
C PHE A 47 7.46 14.34 6.44
N ALA A 48 6.88 13.57 5.53
CA ALA A 48 7.53 12.39 4.96
C ALA A 48 8.81 12.71 4.18
N ARG A 49 9.03 13.96 3.76
CA ARG A 49 10.31 14.39 3.15
C ARG A 49 11.49 14.28 4.12
N GLY A 50 11.22 14.28 5.44
CA GLY A 50 12.22 14.21 6.49
C GLY A 50 12.28 12.85 7.23
N TYR A 51 11.60 11.81 6.81
CA TYR A 51 11.58 10.53 7.54
C TYR A 51 12.91 9.78 7.54
N ASP A 52 13.64 9.84 6.45
CA ASP A 52 14.95 9.22 6.29
C ASP A 52 15.70 9.88 5.12
N THR A 53 16.91 9.39 4.83
CA THR A 53 17.75 9.84 3.73
C THR A 53 18.20 8.67 2.84
N ALA A 54 17.51 7.53 2.90
CA ALA A 54 17.94 6.26 2.33
C ALA A 54 17.95 6.27 0.78
N ALA A 55 17.12 7.09 0.13
CA ALA A 55 17.04 7.20 -1.31
C ALA A 55 18.00 8.29 -1.86
N ARG A 56 19.30 8.09 -1.73
CA ARG A 56 20.37 9.04 -2.12
C ARG A 56 20.21 10.45 -1.51
N GLY A 57 19.82 10.49 -0.24
CA GLY A 57 19.60 11.74 0.49
C GLY A 57 18.14 12.19 0.50
N LEU A 58 17.26 11.57 -0.26
CA LEU A 58 15.81 11.74 -0.19
C LEU A 58 15.19 10.69 0.74
N ALA A 59 14.04 11.03 1.32
CA ALA A 59 13.28 10.08 2.12
C ALA A 59 12.61 9.01 1.26
N SER A 60 12.85 7.74 1.61
CA SER A 60 12.36 6.59 0.87
C SER A 60 10.83 6.55 0.75
N HIS A 61 10.11 6.91 1.82
CA HIS A 61 8.65 7.02 1.83
C HIS A 61 8.15 8.08 0.86
N PHE A 62 8.81 9.25 0.82
CA PHE A 62 8.42 10.32 -0.07
C PHE A 62 8.62 9.93 -1.54
N VAL A 63 9.78 9.36 -1.87
CA VAL A 63 10.09 8.88 -3.24
C VAL A 63 9.07 7.83 -3.67
N TRP A 64 8.77 6.87 -2.81
CA TRP A 64 7.81 5.80 -3.10
C TRP A 64 6.39 6.30 -3.40
N CYS A 65 5.92 7.30 -2.63
CA CYS A 65 4.51 7.74 -2.69
C CYS A 65 4.26 8.94 -3.61
N ASN A 66 5.28 9.59 -4.20
CA ASN A 66 5.05 10.91 -4.82
C ASN A 66 5.59 11.06 -6.25
N ARG A 67 5.98 9.97 -6.93
CA ARG A 67 6.29 10.04 -8.35
C ARG A 67 5.08 10.46 -9.19
N GLY A 68 5.32 11.20 -10.25
CA GLY A 68 4.28 11.61 -11.20
C GLY A 68 3.36 12.72 -10.71
N LYS A 69 3.72 13.38 -9.60
CA LYS A 69 2.94 14.48 -9.04
C LYS A 69 3.58 15.85 -9.33
N GLU A 70 2.75 16.88 -9.34
CA GLU A 70 3.17 18.27 -9.31
C GLU A 70 3.13 18.77 -7.85
N SER A 71 4.18 19.44 -7.37
CA SER A 71 4.24 20.01 -6.01
C SER A 71 3.88 21.49 -6.05
N LEU A 72 2.84 21.86 -5.31
CA LEU A 72 2.45 23.23 -4.98
C LEU A 72 2.75 23.49 -3.51
N ALA A 73 3.69 24.38 -3.22
CA ALA A 73 3.99 24.78 -1.85
C ALA A 73 3.28 26.06 -1.49
N VAL A 74 2.25 25.97 -0.62
CA VAL A 74 1.38 27.08 -0.25
C VAL A 74 0.90 26.98 1.20
N ASP A 75 0.86 28.11 1.91
CA ASP A 75 0.32 28.18 3.27
C ASP A 75 -1.22 28.29 3.26
N LEU A 76 -1.89 27.21 3.68
CA LEU A 76 -3.34 27.15 3.81
C LEU A 76 -3.89 27.97 4.99
N LYS A 77 -3.04 28.49 5.88
CA LYS A 77 -3.45 29.38 6.97
C LYS A 77 -3.58 30.83 6.50
N ASP A 78 -2.87 31.20 5.43
CA ASP A 78 -3.07 32.49 4.77
C ASP A 78 -4.30 32.42 3.85
N PRO A 79 -5.26 33.34 3.96
CA PRO A 79 -6.47 33.32 3.12
C PRO A 79 -6.17 33.37 1.62
N ARG A 80 -5.06 34.01 1.20
CA ARG A 80 -4.62 34.07 -0.21
C ARG A 80 -4.17 32.68 -0.71
N GLY A 81 -3.40 31.96 0.13
CA GLY A 81 -2.98 30.60 -0.18
C GLY A 81 -4.15 29.63 -0.23
N LEU A 82 -5.09 29.76 0.71
CA LEU A 82 -6.33 28.98 0.69
C LEU A 82 -7.18 29.26 -0.57
N ALA A 83 -7.25 30.52 -1.01
CA ALA A 83 -7.96 30.90 -2.23
C ALA A 83 -7.36 30.22 -3.47
N VAL A 84 -6.03 30.15 -3.58
CA VAL A 84 -5.33 29.42 -4.66
C VAL A 84 -5.77 27.96 -4.70
N VAL A 85 -5.80 27.27 -3.56
CA VAL A 85 -6.20 25.86 -3.52
C VAL A 85 -7.68 25.68 -3.86
N ARG A 86 -8.55 26.55 -3.39
CA ARG A 86 -9.99 26.51 -3.75
C ARG A 86 -10.22 26.70 -5.25
N GLU A 87 -9.45 27.57 -5.89
CA GLU A 87 -9.55 27.77 -7.33
C GLU A 87 -9.08 26.52 -8.11
N LEU A 88 -7.99 25.88 -7.67
CA LEU A 88 -7.55 24.60 -8.24
C LEU A 88 -8.62 23.51 -8.08
N VAL A 89 -9.24 23.42 -6.90
CA VAL A 89 -10.31 22.44 -6.62
C VAL A 89 -11.55 22.69 -7.48
N ALA A 90 -11.89 23.95 -7.75
CA ALA A 90 -13.03 24.29 -8.62
C ALA A 90 -12.86 23.74 -10.05
N GLY A 91 -11.63 23.62 -10.54
CA GLY A 91 -11.30 23.03 -11.84
C GLY A 91 -10.92 21.53 -11.78
N ALA A 92 -10.94 20.89 -10.62
CA ALA A 92 -10.53 19.51 -10.46
C ALA A 92 -11.67 18.51 -10.63
N ASP A 93 -11.32 17.27 -10.95
CA ASP A 93 -12.22 16.12 -10.98
C ASP A 93 -12.29 15.40 -9.64
N VAL A 94 -11.17 15.36 -8.94
CA VAL A 94 -11.00 14.66 -7.67
C VAL A 94 -10.27 15.57 -6.68
N PHE A 95 -10.73 15.58 -5.44
CA PHE A 95 -10.03 16.16 -4.31
C PHE A 95 -9.75 15.06 -3.29
N VAL A 96 -8.55 15.05 -2.70
CA VAL A 96 -8.16 14.07 -1.66
C VAL A 96 -7.52 14.79 -0.49
N GLN A 97 -7.88 14.43 0.74
CA GLN A 97 -7.19 14.95 1.92
C GLN A 97 -7.05 13.86 3.02
N ASN A 98 -6.00 13.99 3.83
CA ASN A 98 -5.80 13.21 5.05
C ASN A 98 -5.26 14.08 6.20
N LEU A 99 -5.80 15.27 6.31
CA LEU A 99 -5.48 16.19 7.41
C LEU A 99 -6.01 15.67 8.75
N ALA A 100 -5.48 16.21 9.84
CA ALA A 100 -6.01 15.93 11.18
C ALA A 100 -7.50 16.25 11.25
N GLN A 101 -8.24 15.44 12.00
CA GLN A 101 -9.70 15.55 12.14
C GLN A 101 -10.17 16.98 12.38
N GLY A 102 -11.15 17.40 11.60
CA GLY A 102 -11.73 18.74 11.62
C GLY A 102 -10.87 19.84 10.99
N ALA A 103 -9.62 19.57 10.58
CA ALA A 103 -8.78 20.59 9.96
C ALA A 103 -9.30 20.98 8.56
N ALA A 104 -9.66 20.00 7.75
CA ALA A 104 -10.25 20.26 6.43
C ALA A 104 -11.56 21.05 6.53
N ALA A 105 -12.45 20.70 7.46
CA ALA A 105 -13.71 21.41 7.68
C ALA A 105 -13.50 22.89 8.07
N ARG A 106 -12.51 23.19 8.93
CA ARG A 106 -12.18 24.58 9.27
C ARG A 106 -11.69 25.39 8.06
N LEU A 107 -11.12 24.75 7.06
CA LEU A 107 -10.67 25.37 5.82
C LEU A 107 -11.77 25.35 4.74
N GLY A 108 -12.92 24.70 4.97
CA GLY A 108 -13.93 24.44 3.96
C GLY A 108 -13.44 23.56 2.81
N LEU A 109 -12.54 22.62 3.14
CA LEU A 109 -11.93 21.64 2.23
C LEU A 109 -12.33 20.20 2.59
N ASP A 110 -13.34 20.00 3.42
CA ASP A 110 -13.91 18.67 3.66
C ASP A 110 -14.79 18.21 2.49
N ALA A 111 -14.91 16.89 2.33
CA ALA A 111 -15.60 16.32 1.18
C ALA A 111 -17.06 16.75 1.07
N ALA A 112 -17.78 16.90 2.17
CA ALA A 112 -19.18 17.30 2.16
C ALA A 112 -19.34 18.74 1.66
N SER A 113 -18.57 19.69 2.19
CA SER A 113 -18.57 21.10 1.79
C SER A 113 -18.19 21.27 0.32
N LEU A 114 -17.14 20.59 -0.12
CA LEU A 114 -16.66 20.67 -1.50
C LEU A 114 -17.65 20.06 -2.50
N CYS A 115 -18.27 18.92 -2.21
CA CYS A 115 -19.26 18.32 -3.09
C CYS A 115 -20.56 19.10 -3.15
N ALA A 116 -20.93 19.83 -2.09
CA ALA A 116 -22.06 20.74 -2.11
C ALA A 116 -21.82 21.94 -3.06
N ALA A 117 -20.59 22.49 -3.07
CA ALA A 117 -20.20 23.59 -3.95
C ALA A 117 -19.95 23.12 -5.40
N HIS A 118 -19.41 21.91 -5.57
CA HIS A 118 -18.99 21.34 -6.85
C HIS A 118 -19.65 19.98 -7.10
N PRO A 119 -20.88 19.89 -7.60
CA PRO A 119 -21.64 18.62 -7.68
C PRO A 119 -21.02 17.51 -8.54
N ARG A 120 -20.05 17.85 -9.39
CA ARG A 120 -19.31 16.86 -10.20
C ARG A 120 -18.01 16.39 -9.56
N LEU A 121 -17.54 17.06 -8.52
CA LEU A 121 -16.32 16.72 -7.82
C LEU A 121 -16.49 15.39 -7.07
N VAL A 122 -15.47 14.55 -7.14
CA VAL A 122 -15.29 13.42 -6.22
C VAL A 122 -14.33 13.89 -5.13
N ALA A 123 -14.81 14.00 -3.88
CA ALA A 123 -13.99 14.46 -2.78
C ALA A 123 -13.79 13.33 -1.75
N VAL A 124 -12.52 13.09 -1.36
CA VAL A 124 -12.13 11.97 -0.51
C VAL A 124 -11.55 12.47 0.80
N ASP A 125 -12.17 12.06 1.90
CA ASP A 125 -11.66 12.27 3.26
C ASP A 125 -11.08 10.95 3.79
N ILE A 126 -9.76 10.91 4.04
CA ILE A 126 -9.11 9.78 4.70
C ILE A 126 -8.85 10.15 6.15
N SER A 127 -9.43 9.39 7.07
CA SER A 127 -9.31 9.60 8.53
C SER A 127 -8.67 8.40 9.23
N GLY A 128 -8.29 8.57 10.50
CA GLY A 128 -7.80 7.45 11.30
C GLY A 128 -8.89 6.49 11.73
N TYR A 129 -10.01 7.03 12.24
CA TYR A 129 -11.05 6.25 12.93
C TYR A 129 -12.47 6.59 12.46
N GLY A 130 -12.63 7.32 11.38
CA GLY A 130 -13.95 7.80 10.91
C GLY A 130 -14.26 9.22 11.37
N ALA A 131 -15.36 9.77 10.84
CA ALA A 131 -15.82 11.12 11.14
C ALA A 131 -16.63 11.21 12.44
N ASP A 132 -17.16 10.09 12.92
CA ASP A 132 -18.03 9.97 14.09
C ASP A 132 -17.53 8.87 15.06
N GLY A 133 -18.33 8.60 16.09
CA GLY A 133 -18.01 7.59 17.10
C GLY A 133 -17.02 8.08 18.17
N PRO A 134 -16.70 7.22 19.16
CA PRO A 134 -15.91 7.60 20.33
C PRO A 134 -14.44 7.95 20.01
N TYR A 135 -13.92 7.53 18.86
CA TYR A 135 -12.54 7.74 18.44
C TYR A 135 -12.38 8.81 17.36
N ALA A 136 -13.45 9.50 16.94
CA ALA A 136 -13.40 10.50 15.87
C ALA A 136 -12.31 11.56 16.07
N HIS A 137 -12.00 11.97 17.30
CA HIS A 137 -10.99 12.97 17.60
C HIS A 137 -9.62 12.39 18.02
N LYS A 138 -9.49 11.06 18.03
CA LYS A 138 -8.25 10.39 18.41
C LYS A 138 -7.19 10.56 17.31
N ARG A 139 -5.95 10.84 17.72
CA ARG A 139 -4.82 10.87 16.77
C ARG A 139 -4.52 9.48 16.26
N ALA A 140 -4.34 9.36 14.97
CA ALA A 140 -4.01 8.12 14.29
C ALA A 140 -2.64 8.22 13.60
N TYR A 141 -1.93 7.11 13.65
CA TYR A 141 -0.77 6.79 12.81
C TYR A 141 -0.82 5.30 12.53
N ASP A 142 -0.18 4.85 11.46
CA ASP A 142 -0.21 3.47 10.99
C ASP A 142 -0.09 2.43 12.11
N MET A 143 0.98 2.51 12.91
CA MET A 143 1.22 1.54 13.99
C MET A 143 0.13 1.55 15.07
N LEU A 144 -0.43 2.71 15.39
CA LEU A 144 -1.53 2.80 16.38
C LEU A 144 -2.78 2.09 15.85
N VAL A 145 -3.07 2.27 14.55
CA VAL A 145 -4.20 1.61 13.92
C VAL A 145 -3.95 0.11 13.74
N GLN A 146 -2.72 -0.33 13.45
CA GLN A 146 -2.39 -1.76 13.46
C GLN A 146 -2.70 -2.42 14.83
N CYS A 147 -2.43 -1.72 15.93
CA CYS A 147 -2.76 -2.19 17.28
C CYS A 147 -4.28 -2.24 17.51
N GLU A 148 -4.99 -1.15 17.18
CA GLU A 148 -6.44 -1.03 17.40
C GLU A 148 -7.26 -2.01 16.53
N ALA A 149 -6.82 -2.26 15.29
CA ALA A 149 -7.46 -3.22 14.39
C ALA A 149 -7.11 -4.68 14.71
N GLY A 150 -6.25 -4.93 15.69
CA GLY A 150 -5.88 -6.29 16.11
C GLY A 150 -4.82 -6.99 15.25
N LEU A 151 -4.22 -6.35 14.23
CA LEU A 151 -3.20 -6.98 13.38
C LEU A 151 -2.00 -7.47 14.19
N VAL A 152 -1.56 -6.68 15.17
CA VAL A 152 -0.42 -7.05 16.05
C VAL A 152 -0.75 -8.24 16.94
N SER A 153 -2.02 -8.50 17.22
CA SER A 153 -2.44 -9.63 18.05
C SER A 153 -2.25 -10.99 17.36
N VAL A 154 -2.22 -11.01 16.03
CA VAL A 154 -2.08 -12.24 15.22
C VAL A 154 -0.73 -12.33 14.50
N THR A 155 0.12 -11.30 14.61
CA THR A 155 1.42 -11.23 13.94
C THR A 155 2.56 -11.38 14.96
N GLY A 156 3.55 -12.22 14.65
CA GLY A 156 4.70 -12.52 15.51
C GLY A 156 4.71 -13.96 16.01
N THR A 157 5.51 -14.23 17.03
CA THR A 157 5.62 -15.54 17.68
C THR A 157 4.71 -15.63 18.93
N ALA A 158 4.52 -16.82 19.47
CA ALA A 158 3.65 -17.04 20.63
C ALA A 158 3.97 -16.09 21.82
N ASP A 159 5.25 -15.87 22.04
CA ASP A 159 5.80 -15.06 23.14
C ASP A 159 5.95 -13.57 22.77
N ARG A 160 6.02 -13.22 21.47
CA ARG A 160 6.30 -11.84 21.03
C ARG A 160 5.40 -11.36 19.91
N PRO A 161 4.50 -10.39 20.18
CA PRO A 161 3.77 -9.68 19.12
C PRO A 161 4.72 -8.81 18.29
N VAL A 162 4.48 -8.73 16.99
CA VAL A 162 5.29 -7.96 16.04
C VAL A 162 4.37 -7.16 15.12
N LYS A 163 4.76 -5.93 14.78
CA LYS A 163 4.05 -5.14 13.76
C LYS A 163 4.34 -5.66 12.34
N ALA A 164 3.48 -5.35 11.38
CA ALA A 164 3.87 -5.50 9.98
C ALA A 164 5.10 -4.62 9.66
N GLY A 165 6.00 -5.13 8.82
CA GLY A 165 7.22 -4.41 8.40
C GLY A 165 6.96 -3.25 7.43
N ILE A 166 5.74 -3.15 6.92
CA ILE A 166 5.24 -2.09 6.04
C ILE A 166 4.11 -1.32 6.74
N PRO A 167 3.76 -0.09 6.31
CA PRO A 167 2.65 0.68 6.88
C PRO A 167 1.30 0.11 6.42
N ALA A 168 0.89 -1.02 7.00
CA ALA A 168 -0.24 -1.82 6.56
C ALA A 168 -1.59 -1.09 6.65
N ALA A 169 -1.80 -0.28 7.70
CA ALA A 169 -3.03 0.49 7.87
C ALA A 169 -3.13 1.64 6.85
N ASP A 170 -2.01 2.33 6.60
CA ASP A 170 -1.93 3.37 5.56
C ASP A 170 -2.19 2.78 4.17
N ILE A 171 -1.55 1.65 3.85
CA ILE A 171 -1.72 0.97 2.55
C ILE A 171 -3.16 0.50 2.38
N ALA A 172 -3.79 -0.09 3.41
CA ALA A 172 -5.18 -0.50 3.35
C ALA A 172 -6.10 0.68 3.05
N ALA A 173 -5.98 1.78 3.82
CA ALA A 173 -6.76 3.00 3.58
C ALA A 173 -6.52 3.59 2.18
N ALA A 174 -5.27 3.63 1.74
CA ALA A 174 -4.91 4.10 0.41
C ALA A 174 -5.56 3.29 -0.72
N MET A 175 -5.58 1.95 -0.59
CA MET A 175 -6.20 1.07 -1.58
C MET A 175 -7.72 1.26 -1.63
N TYR A 176 -8.39 1.42 -0.49
CA TYR A 176 -9.81 1.73 -0.46
C TYR A 176 -10.11 3.15 -0.96
N ALA A 177 -9.26 4.14 -0.66
CA ALA A 177 -9.41 5.47 -1.22
C ALA A 177 -9.24 5.46 -2.76
N PHE A 178 -8.22 4.79 -3.26
CA PHE A 178 -8.00 4.61 -4.70
C PHE A 178 -9.19 3.94 -5.39
N SER A 179 -9.65 2.79 -4.89
CA SER A 179 -10.82 2.09 -5.46
C SER A 179 -12.11 2.88 -5.28
N GLY A 180 -12.27 3.60 -4.17
CA GLY A 180 -13.38 4.50 -3.92
C GLY A 180 -13.45 5.65 -4.94
N VAL A 181 -12.30 6.25 -5.29
CA VAL A 181 -12.21 7.26 -6.36
C VAL A 181 -12.67 6.68 -7.69
N LEU A 182 -12.16 5.50 -8.08
CA LEU A 182 -12.55 4.84 -9.34
C LEU A 182 -14.06 4.54 -9.38
N ALA A 183 -14.62 4.01 -8.30
CA ALA A 183 -16.07 3.75 -8.18
C ALA A 183 -16.89 5.05 -8.26
N ALA A 184 -16.44 6.12 -7.62
CA ALA A 184 -17.12 7.41 -7.67
C ALA A 184 -17.02 8.08 -9.05
N LEU A 185 -15.88 7.95 -9.75
CA LEU A 185 -15.74 8.41 -11.13
C LEU A 185 -16.64 7.62 -12.09
N LEU A 186 -16.75 6.32 -11.92
CA LEU A 186 -17.70 5.49 -12.69
C LEU A 186 -19.15 5.90 -12.42
N ARG A 187 -19.54 6.12 -11.16
CA ARG A 187 -20.84 6.66 -10.79
C ARG A 187 -21.07 8.02 -11.48
N ARG A 188 -20.06 8.90 -11.46
CA ARG A 188 -20.13 10.21 -12.12
C ARG A 188 -20.34 10.08 -13.63
N ALA A 189 -19.67 9.16 -14.29
CA ALA A 189 -19.85 8.91 -15.71
C ALA A 189 -21.32 8.54 -16.05
N ASN A 190 -21.96 7.76 -15.18
CA ASN A 190 -23.33 7.30 -15.39
C ASN A 190 -24.41 8.33 -14.96
N THR A 191 -24.12 9.18 -13.96
CA THR A 191 -25.13 10.06 -13.33
C THR A 191 -24.89 11.55 -13.55
N GLY A 192 -23.71 11.93 -14.03
CA GLY A 192 -23.25 13.31 -14.10
C GLY A 192 -22.81 13.90 -12.75
N ARG A 193 -22.92 13.17 -11.63
CA ARG A 193 -22.65 13.65 -10.28
C ARG A 193 -21.50 12.88 -9.63
N GLY A 194 -20.57 13.60 -9.05
CA GLY A 194 -19.52 13.07 -8.16
C GLY A 194 -20.07 12.72 -6.77
N GLY A 195 -19.42 13.19 -5.74
CA GLY A 195 -19.85 13.06 -4.36
C GLY A 195 -18.73 12.68 -3.40
N PRO A 196 -19.01 12.69 -2.08
CA PRO A 196 -18.04 12.34 -1.06
C PRO A 196 -17.69 10.86 -1.08
N VAL A 197 -16.45 10.59 -0.71
CA VAL A 197 -15.91 9.25 -0.38
C VAL A 197 -15.20 9.38 0.96
N GLU A 198 -15.58 8.56 1.91
CA GLU A 198 -14.99 8.53 3.24
C GLU A 198 -14.29 7.19 3.45
N VAL A 199 -13.06 7.23 3.96
CA VAL A 199 -12.27 6.04 4.29
C VAL A 199 -11.62 6.25 5.65
N SER A 200 -11.80 5.29 6.57
CA SER A 200 -11.01 5.28 7.80
C SER A 200 -9.92 4.20 7.74
N MET A 201 -8.76 4.50 8.32
CA MET A 201 -7.67 3.52 8.41
C MET A 201 -8.09 2.31 9.25
N LEU A 202 -8.90 2.54 10.30
CA LEU A 202 -9.39 1.45 11.15
C LEU A 202 -10.29 0.51 10.37
N ASP A 203 -11.30 1.05 9.67
CA ASP A 203 -12.25 0.22 8.90
C ASP A 203 -11.52 -0.55 7.79
N ALA A 204 -10.62 0.14 7.09
CA ALA A 204 -9.84 -0.45 6.01
C ALA A 204 -8.98 -1.63 6.48
N LEU A 205 -8.30 -1.49 7.63
CA LEU A 205 -7.48 -2.58 8.15
C LEU A 205 -8.32 -3.66 8.83
N ALA A 206 -9.44 -3.29 9.49
CA ALA A 206 -10.38 -4.25 10.09
C ALA A 206 -11.01 -5.16 9.04
N GLU A 207 -11.29 -4.66 7.84
CA GLU A 207 -11.75 -5.48 6.70
C GLU A 207 -10.70 -6.55 6.32
N TRP A 208 -9.42 -6.19 6.29
CA TRP A 208 -8.34 -7.15 6.04
C TRP A 208 -8.18 -8.19 7.16
N MET A 209 -8.66 -7.88 8.35
CA MET A 209 -8.69 -8.80 9.50
C MET A 209 -9.88 -9.78 9.47
N GLY A 210 -10.67 -9.83 8.39
CA GLY A 210 -11.90 -10.64 8.30
C GLY A 210 -11.72 -12.10 8.71
N HIS A 211 -10.68 -12.80 8.21
CA HIS A 211 -10.38 -14.18 8.62
C HIS A 211 -10.08 -14.32 10.13
N PRO A 212 -9.13 -13.59 10.73
CA PRO A 212 -8.91 -13.63 12.17
C PRO A 212 -10.11 -13.22 13.00
N LEU A 213 -10.90 -12.25 12.54
CA LEU A 213 -12.15 -11.86 13.22
C LEU A 213 -13.16 -13.00 13.28
N HIS A 214 -13.41 -13.67 12.15
CA HIS A 214 -14.30 -14.84 12.14
C HIS A 214 -13.78 -15.96 13.02
N GLN A 215 -12.48 -16.24 13.00
CA GLN A 215 -11.87 -17.24 13.87
C GLN A 215 -12.01 -16.87 15.35
N GLY A 216 -11.78 -15.60 15.71
CA GLY A 216 -11.83 -15.14 17.10
C GLY A 216 -13.25 -15.01 17.66
N THR A 217 -14.25 -14.72 16.80
CA THR A 217 -15.64 -14.52 17.23
C THR A 217 -16.48 -15.77 17.17
N HIS A 218 -16.16 -16.72 16.30
CA HIS A 218 -16.96 -17.93 16.06
C HIS A 218 -16.18 -19.23 16.26
N GLY A 219 -14.86 -19.16 16.38
CA GLY A 219 -14.02 -20.33 16.63
C GLY A 219 -14.02 -20.76 18.11
N SER A 220 -13.51 -21.96 18.37
CA SER A 220 -13.37 -22.51 19.72
C SER A 220 -12.20 -21.91 20.52
N ALA A 221 -11.26 -21.23 19.84
CA ALA A 221 -10.11 -20.58 20.45
C ALA A 221 -9.75 -19.30 19.68
N PRO A 222 -9.17 -18.28 20.35
CA PRO A 222 -8.70 -17.07 19.67
C PRO A 222 -7.57 -17.40 18.68
N PRO A 223 -7.41 -16.59 17.62
CA PRO A 223 -6.28 -16.74 16.70
C PRO A 223 -4.94 -16.63 17.44
N ALA A 224 -4.06 -17.59 17.21
CA ALA A 224 -2.72 -17.59 17.81
C ALA A 224 -1.70 -16.94 16.86
N ARG A 225 -0.64 -16.36 17.44
CA ARG A 225 0.55 -15.99 16.68
C ARG A 225 1.41 -17.24 16.45
N THR A 226 1.68 -17.54 15.21
CA THR A 226 2.35 -18.78 14.78
C THR A 226 3.71 -18.56 14.10
N GLY A 227 4.25 -17.35 14.18
CA GLY A 227 5.49 -17.01 13.47
C GLY A 227 5.31 -17.03 11.96
N LEU A 228 6.03 -17.90 11.27
CA LEU A 228 5.90 -18.13 9.82
C LEU A 228 4.91 -19.26 9.49
N ALA A 229 4.52 -20.07 10.49
CA ALA A 229 3.61 -21.17 10.29
C ALA A 229 2.18 -20.68 10.00
N HIS A 230 1.50 -21.36 9.11
CA HIS A 230 0.09 -21.09 8.84
C HIS A 230 -0.78 -21.60 10.00
N SER A 231 -1.77 -20.80 10.44
CA SER A 231 -2.56 -21.10 11.63
C SER A 231 -3.40 -22.38 11.55
N VAL A 232 -3.88 -22.77 10.35
CA VAL A 232 -4.82 -23.89 10.15
C VAL A 232 -4.44 -24.88 9.06
N ILE A 233 -3.22 -24.76 8.50
CA ILE A 233 -2.69 -25.69 7.47
C ILE A 233 -1.34 -26.22 7.93
N ALA A 234 -1.09 -27.54 7.75
CA ALA A 234 0.16 -28.19 8.05
C ALA A 234 0.51 -29.30 7.02
N PRO A 235 1.80 -29.39 6.58
CA PRO A 235 2.86 -28.42 6.80
C PRO A 235 2.66 -27.16 5.97
N TYR A 236 2.89 -26.01 6.57
CA TYR A 236 3.00 -24.70 5.92
C TYR A 236 3.83 -23.82 6.83
N ASP A 237 5.14 -23.86 6.67
CA ASP A 237 6.12 -23.14 7.48
C ASP A 237 7.46 -23.03 6.73
N ALA A 238 8.42 -22.33 7.34
CA ALA A 238 9.79 -22.22 6.85
C ALA A 238 10.70 -23.22 7.61
N TYR A 239 11.49 -23.96 6.85
CA TYR A 239 12.38 -24.99 7.36
C TYR A 239 13.83 -24.67 7.02
N ALA A 240 14.74 -24.89 7.97
CA ALA A 240 16.17 -24.69 7.78
C ALA A 240 16.77 -25.78 6.88
N THR A 241 17.71 -25.39 6.03
CA THR A 241 18.49 -26.28 5.15
C THR A 241 19.95 -26.39 5.61
N ALA A 242 20.71 -27.32 5.04
CA ALA A 242 22.09 -27.62 5.43
C ALA A 242 23.05 -26.44 5.30
N ASP A 243 22.79 -25.52 4.37
CA ASP A 243 23.56 -24.29 4.12
C ASP A 243 23.10 -23.09 4.95
N GLY A 244 22.14 -23.29 5.88
CA GLY A 244 21.60 -22.23 6.75
C GLY A 244 20.56 -21.33 6.10
N GLU A 245 20.13 -21.61 4.86
CA GLU A 245 18.98 -20.94 4.25
C GLU A 245 17.67 -21.44 4.88
N GLN A 246 16.59 -20.73 4.60
CA GLN A 246 15.24 -21.14 4.96
C GLN A 246 14.39 -21.29 3.71
N VAL A 247 13.70 -22.43 3.61
CA VAL A 247 12.75 -22.72 2.54
C VAL A 247 11.36 -22.86 3.14
N LEU A 248 10.45 -21.99 2.71
CA LEU A 248 9.03 -22.09 3.03
C LEU A 248 8.38 -23.06 2.06
N LEU A 249 7.55 -23.96 2.55
CA LEU A 249 6.70 -24.81 1.73
C LEU A 249 5.26 -24.81 2.24
N SER A 250 4.34 -25.18 1.37
CA SER A 250 2.92 -25.28 1.70
C SER A 250 2.30 -26.51 1.06
N VAL A 251 1.56 -27.27 1.86
CA VAL A 251 0.76 -28.41 1.42
C VAL A 251 -0.72 -28.04 1.58
N GLN A 252 -1.43 -27.86 0.48
CA GLN A 252 -2.82 -27.38 0.49
C GLN A 252 -3.87 -28.51 0.52
N ASN A 253 -3.45 -29.76 0.19
CA ASN A 253 -4.36 -30.91 0.14
C ASN A 253 -3.62 -32.22 0.38
N ASP A 254 -4.38 -33.30 0.65
CA ASP A 254 -3.81 -34.60 1.01
C ASP A 254 -3.09 -35.30 -0.14
N ARG A 255 -3.39 -34.94 -1.39
CA ARG A 255 -2.64 -35.43 -2.57
C ARG A 255 -1.23 -34.82 -2.63
N GLU A 256 -1.09 -33.55 -2.27
CA GLU A 256 0.21 -32.89 -2.15
C GLU A 256 1.00 -33.47 -0.96
N TRP A 257 0.31 -33.75 0.15
CA TRP A 257 0.94 -34.44 1.29
C TRP A 257 1.54 -35.78 0.89
N ARG A 258 0.77 -36.63 0.18
CA ARG A 258 1.27 -37.91 -0.32
C ARG A 258 2.52 -37.73 -1.18
N ARG A 259 2.53 -36.80 -2.13
CA ARG A 259 3.69 -36.53 -2.98
C ARG A 259 4.89 -36.04 -2.17
N LEU A 260 4.67 -35.16 -1.20
CA LEU A 260 5.72 -34.70 -0.29
C LEU A 260 6.32 -35.88 0.47
N ALA A 261 5.48 -36.73 1.09
CA ALA A 261 5.90 -37.89 1.86
C ALA A 261 6.72 -38.90 1.02
N GLU A 262 6.24 -39.22 -0.19
CA GLU A 262 6.87 -40.19 -1.09
C GLU A 262 8.14 -39.65 -1.74
N GLN A 263 8.12 -38.42 -2.28
CA GLN A 263 9.16 -37.94 -3.20
C GLN A 263 10.22 -37.06 -2.55
N VAL A 264 9.88 -36.40 -1.45
CA VAL A 264 10.78 -35.47 -0.76
C VAL A 264 11.23 -36.01 0.60
N LEU A 265 10.27 -36.47 1.40
CA LEU A 265 10.62 -37.02 2.73
C LEU A 265 11.19 -38.45 2.68
N GLY A 266 10.96 -39.18 1.58
CA GLY A 266 11.35 -40.61 1.48
C GLY A 266 10.61 -41.49 2.48
N ARG A 267 9.42 -41.09 2.91
CA ARG A 267 8.62 -41.75 3.95
C ARG A 267 7.17 -41.94 3.48
N PRO A 268 6.95 -42.83 2.47
CA PRO A 268 5.62 -43.05 1.90
C PRO A 268 4.56 -43.47 2.91
N GLU A 269 4.98 -44.15 4.01
CA GLU A 269 4.08 -44.58 5.08
C GLU A 269 3.33 -43.42 5.76
N LEU A 270 3.91 -42.22 5.80
CA LEU A 270 3.23 -41.03 6.38
C LEU A 270 1.98 -40.60 5.60
N ALA A 271 1.89 -41.00 4.34
CA ALA A 271 0.73 -40.63 3.51
C ALA A 271 -0.58 -41.30 3.98
N ASP A 272 -0.48 -42.51 4.54
CA ASP A 272 -1.62 -43.28 5.00
C ASP A 272 -1.69 -43.41 6.53
N ASP A 273 -0.71 -42.85 7.26
CA ASP A 273 -0.70 -42.82 8.72
C ASP A 273 -1.85 -41.91 9.24
N PRO A 274 -2.74 -42.45 10.09
CA PRO A 274 -3.88 -41.67 10.63
C PRO A 274 -3.49 -40.34 11.29
N ASP A 275 -2.28 -40.22 11.84
CA ASP A 275 -1.77 -39.00 12.48
C ASP A 275 -1.36 -37.91 11.47
N PHE A 276 -1.19 -38.27 10.17
CA PHE A 276 -0.69 -37.35 9.12
C PHE A 276 -1.54 -37.32 7.85
N ALA A 277 -2.43 -38.29 7.63
CA ALA A 277 -3.11 -38.48 6.36
C ALA A 277 -4.00 -37.30 5.95
N THR A 278 -4.57 -36.57 6.90
CA THR A 278 -5.43 -35.41 6.66
C THR A 278 -4.85 -34.11 7.20
N ASN A 279 -5.25 -32.95 6.63
CA ASN A 279 -4.83 -31.67 7.18
C ASN A 279 -5.18 -31.50 8.65
N ALA A 280 -6.37 -31.95 9.06
CA ALA A 280 -6.79 -31.88 10.47
C ALA A 280 -5.85 -32.72 11.38
N ALA A 281 -5.48 -33.92 10.96
CA ALA A 281 -4.54 -34.76 11.69
C ALA A 281 -3.13 -34.13 11.75
N ARG A 282 -2.61 -33.63 10.65
CA ARG A 282 -1.31 -32.93 10.59
C ARG A 282 -1.30 -31.66 11.45
N THR A 283 -2.38 -30.91 11.45
CA THR A 283 -2.51 -29.69 12.29
C THR A 283 -2.57 -30.06 13.78
N ALA A 284 -3.28 -31.12 14.14
CA ALA A 284 -3.31 -31.63 15.51
C ALA A 284 -1.93 -32.17 15.96
N ASN A 285 -1.16 -32.76 15.04
CA ASN A 285 0.18 -33.28 15.27
C ASN A 285 1.27 -32.39 14.67
N ARG A 286 1.09 -31.07 14.73
CA ARG A 286 1.95 -30.08 14.04
C ARG A 286 3.43 -30.28 14.32
N GLU A 287 3.84 -30.38 15.58
CA GLU A 287 5.25 -30.53 15.95
C GLU A 287 5.88 -31.77 15.27
N ARG A 288 5.18 -32.90 15.25
CA ARG A 288 5.67 -34.14 14.59
C ARG A 288 5.68 -33.98 13.06
N THR A 289 4.72 -33.25 12.50
CA THR A 289 4.66 -32.96 11.07
C THR A 289 5.84 -32.09 10.65
N ASP A 290 6.06 -31.00 11.37
CA ASP A 290 7.15 -30.06 11.09
C ASP A 290 8.53 -30.71 11.35
N GLU A 291 8.68 -31.57 12.37
CA GLU A 291 9.89 -32.35 12.60
C GLU A 291 10.18 -33.29 11.43
N ALA A 292 9.18 -33.99 10.89
CA ALA A 292 9.38 -34.90 9.76
C ALA A 292 9.87 -34.15 8.51
N VAL A 293 9.28 -33.01 8.23
CA VAL A 293 9.69 -32.13 7.12
C VAL A 293 11.07 -31.53 7.36
N GLY A 294 11.29 -30.97 8.54
CA GLY A 294 12.57 -30.34 8.90
C GLY A 294 13.76 -31.26 8.83
N ARG A 295 13.60 -32.51 9.28
CA ARG A 295 14.66 -33.53 9.17
C ARG A 295 15.04 -33.84 7.72
N ALA A 296 14.06 -33.91 6.82
CA ALA A 296 14.33 -34.20 5.43
C ALA A 296 15.06 -33.02 4.74
N LEU A 297 14.65 -31.78 5.03
CA LEU A 297 15.24 -30.60 4.41
C LEU A 297 16.62 -30.24 5.02
N ALA A 298 16.86 -30.53 6.28
CA ALA A 298 18.15 -30.27 6.96
C ALA A 298 19.35 -30.93 6.30
N GLY A 299 19.16 -32.00 5.52
CA GLY A 299 20.21 -32.67 4.76
C GLY A 299 20.46 -32.09 3.37
N LEU A 300 19.68 -31.14 2.92
CA LEU A 300 19.72 -30.53 1.58
C LEU A 300 20.17 -29.08 1.65
N THR A 301 20.82 -28.58 0.61
CA THR A 301 20.99 -27.13 0.42
C THR A 301 19.64 -26.51 0.03
N GLY A 302 19.47 -25.20 0.26
CA GLY A 302 18.25 -24.49 -0.12
C GLY A 302 17.88 -24.67 -1.59
N ARG A 303 18.88 -24.70 -2.48
CA ARG A 303 18.68 -24.98 -3.91
C ARG A 303 18.18 -26.39 -4.19
N GLU A 304 18.75 -27.40 -3.54
CA GLU A 304 18.35 -28.80 -3.69
C GLU A 304 16.93 -29.02 -3.14
N ALA A 305 16.62 -28.44 -1.98
CA ALA A 305 15.30 -28.47 -1.37
C ALA A 305 14.23 -27.87 -2.30
N LEU A 306 14.47 -26.68 -2.84
CA LEU A 306 13.55 -26.06 -3.80
C LEU A 306 13.35 -26.90 -5.05
N ALA A 307 14.45 -27.40 -5.66
CA ALA A 307 14.36 -28.23 -6.86
C ALA A 307 13.57 -29.53 -6.61
N GLY A 308 13.78 -30.19 -5.46
CA GLY A 308 13.04 -31.39 -5.06
C GLY A 308 11.56 -31.12 -4.82
N LEU A 309 11.23 -30.03 -4.15
CA LEU A 309 9.85 -29.60 -3.89
C LEU A 309 9.12 -29.24 -5.19
N GLU A 310 9.75 -28.46 -6.06
CA GLU A 310 9.21 -28.10 -7.37
C GLU A 310 8.95 -29.33 -8.25
N ALA A 311 9.91 -30.26 -8.30
CA ALA A 311 9.77 -31.52 -9.04
C ALA A 311 8.60 -32.37 -8.53
N ALA A 312 8.36 -32.39 -7.21
CA ALA A 312 7.22 -33.03 -6.57
C ALA A 312 5.90 -32.23 -6.73
N GLY A 313 5.95 -31.03 -7.31
CA GLY A 313 4.80 -30.14 -7.47
C GLY A 313 4.27 -29.64 -6.13
N ILE A 314 5.16 -29.36 -5.18
CA ILE A 314 4.88 -28.75 -3.89
C ILE A 314 5.21 -27.25 -3.98
N ALA A 315 4.26 -26.41 -3.56
CA ALA A 315 4.49 -24.96 -3.51
C ALA A 315 5.60 -24.64 -2.49
N CYS A 316 6.61 -23.91 -2.94
CA CYS A 316 7.75 -23.54 -2.11
C CYS A 316 8.33 -22.17 -2.52
N ALA A 317 9.04 -21.54 -1.60
CA ALA A 317 9.74 -20.28 -1.83
C ALA A 317 10.94 -20.12 -0.89
N ARG A 318 11.91 -19.30 -1.30
CA ARG A 318 12.96 -18.79 -0.40
C ARG A 318 12.40 -17.63 0.43
N LEU A 319 12.95 -17.43 1.61
CA LEU A 319 12.74 -16.19 2.38
C LEU A 319 13.69 -15.12 1.82
N ASN A 320 13.21 -14.39 0.83
CA ASN A 320 14.01 -13.35 0.18
C ASN A 320 14.16 -12.10 1.08
N THR A 321 15.35 -11.53 1.07
CA THR A 321 15.60 -10.18 1.57
C THR A 321 15.12 -9.12 0.58
N VAL A 322 15.08 -7.84 0.99
CA VAL A 322 14.79 -6.72 0.08
C VAL A 322 15.80 -6.64 -1.08
N ALA A 323 17.08 -7.00 -0.81
CA ALA A 323 18.11 -7.05 -1.86
C ALA A 323 17.82 -8.16 -2.88
N ASP A 324 17.37 -9.32 -2.43
CA ASP A 324 16.97 -10.42 -3.32
C ASP A 324 15.75 -10.05 -4.18
N VAL A 325 14.78 -9.32 -3.62
CA VAL A 325 13.65 -8.79 -4.39
C VAL A 325 14.12 -7.80 -5.47
N ALA A 326 15.10 -6.94 -5.16
CA ALA A 326 15.66 -6.02 -6.14
C ALA A 326 16.36 -6.73 -7.32
N ALA A 327 16.86 -7.94 -7.10
CA ALA A 327 17.50 -8.80 -8.09
C ALA A 327 16.60 -9.96 -8.59
N HIS A 328 15.31 -9.96 -8.22
CA HIS A 328 14.43 -11.09 -8.45
C HIS A 328 14.25 -11.42 -9.95
N PRO A 329 14.55 -12.67 -10.38
CA PRO A 329 14.58 -13.04 -11.80
C PRO A 329 13.23 -12.86 -12.49
N GLN A 330 12.11 -13.12 -11.79
CA GLN A 330 10.77 -12.94 -12.35
C GLN A 330 10.44 -11.46 -12.59
N LEU A 331 10.89 -10.55 -11.71
CA LEU A 331 10.70 -9.11 -11.92
C LEU A 331 11.56 -8.61 -13.08
N ALA A 332 12.78 -9.12 -13.21
CA ALA A 332 13.69 -8.81 -14.32
C ALA A 332 13.15 -9.35 -15.64
N ALA A 333 12.75 -10.62 -15.72
CA ALA A 333 12.22 -11.26 -16.92
C ALA A 333 10.92 -10.62 -17.42
N ARG A 334 10.11 -10.06 -16.51
CA ARG A 334 8.88 -9.31 -16.83
C ARG A 334 9.13 -7.83 -17.04
N ASP A 335 10.37 -7.37 -17.07
CA ASP A 335 10.77 -5.96 -17.25
C ASP A 335 9.98 -5.00 -16.35
N ARG A 336 9.92 -5.31 -15.03
CA ARG A 336 9.09 -4.56 -14.06
C ARG A 336 9.76 -3.32 -13.48
N TRP A 337 10.96 -2.96 -13.91
CA TRP A 337 11.72 -1.85 -13.36
C TRP A 337 11.78 -0.67 -14.33
N ARG A 338 11.60 0.54 -13.81
CA ARG A 338 11.78 1.79 -14.56
C ARG A 338 12.66 2.76 -13.77
N GLU A 339 13.33 3.64 -14.47
CA GLU A 339 13.99 4.78 -13.86
C GLU A 339 12.99 5.93 -13.72
N VAL A 340 12.92 6.50 -12.51
CA VAL A 340 12.07 7.64 -12.16
C VAL A 340 12.96 8.82 -11.84
N GLY A 341 12.75 9.95 -12.49
CA GLY A 341 13.45 11.19 -12.21
C GLY A 341 13.24 11.67 -10.77
N THR A 342 14.28 12.20 -10.14
CA THR A 342 14.21 12.83 -8.81
C THR A 342 15.17 14.03 -8.78
N PRO A 343 15.06 14.92 -7.78
CA PRO A 343 16.00 16.04 -7.61
C PRO A 343 17.47 15.63 -7.46
N VAL A 344 17.73 14.37 -7.12
CA VAL A 344 19.11 13.82 -6.94
C VAL A 344 19.52 12.86 -8.07
N GLY A 345 18.83 12.91 -9.20
CA GLY A 345 19.03 12.01 -10.35
C GLY A 345 18.05 10.83 -10.36
N PRO A 346 18.10 9.96 -11.36
CA PRO A 346 17.17 8.87 -11.54
C PRO A 346 17.31 7.80 -10.45
N LEU A 347 16.17 7.27 -9.98
CA LEU A 347 16.08 6.14 -9.06
C LEU A 347 15.25 5.03 -9.68
N ARG A 348 15.66 3.77 -9.45
CA ARG A 348 14.89 2.60 -9.89
C ARG A 348 13.61 2.45 -9.07
N ALA A 349 12.49 2.25 -9.75
CA ALA A 349 11.19 1.98 -9.14
C ALA A 349 10.44 0.88 -9.89
N LEU A 350 9.60 0.14 -9.17
CA LEU A 350 8.73 -0.87 -9.77
C LEU A 350 7.57 -0.20 -10.50
N LEU A 351 7.24 -0.74 -11.68
CA LEU A 351 5.97 -0.47 -12.34
C LEU A 351 4.80 -0.84 -11.41
N PRO A 352 3.68 -0.10 -11.46
CA PRO A 352 2.50 -0.47 -10.70
C PRO A 352 2.03 -1.88 -11.09
N PRO A 353 1.37 -2.62 -10.15
CA PRO A 353 0.97 -4.01 -10.40
C PRO A 353 -0.12 -4.14 -11.46
N ILE A 354 -0.92 -3.10 -11.66
CA ILE A 354 -2.00 -3.09 -12.67
C ILE A 354 -1.36 -2.98 -14.05
N THR A 355 -1.66 -3.94 -14.91
CA THR A 355 -1.29 -3.93 -16.33
C THR A 355 -2.57 -3.99 -17.17
N LEU A 356 -2.70 -3.08 -18.12
CA LEU A 356 -3.83 -3.00 -19.03
C LEU A 356 -3.33 -3.29 -20.47
N PRO A 357 -3.41 -4.54 -20.94
CA PRO A 357 -2.92 -4.88 -22.26
C PRO A 357 -3.60 -4.04 -23.35
N GLY A 358 -2.81 -3.49 -24.26
CA GLY A 358 -3.31 -2.60 -25.33
C GLY A 358 -3.43 -1.13 -24.94
N SER A 359 -3.14 -0.77 -23.70
CA SER A 359 -3.03 0.61 -23.25
C SER A 359 -1.56 1.09 -23.20
N GLU A 360 -1.37 2.39 -23.13
CA GLU A 360 -0.07 2.98 -22.79
C GLU A 360 0.45 2.41 -21.47
N GLU A 361 1.78 2.41 -21.32
CA GLU A 361 2.40 2.02 -20.05
C GLU A 361 2.13 3.08 -18.98
N ALA A 362 2.08 2.65 -17.72
CA ALA A 362 1.87 3.55 -16.58
C ALA A 362 2.84 4.75 -16.60
N ARG A 363 2.34 5.92 -16.31
CA ARG A 363 3.17 7.14 -16.22
C ARG A 363 4.04 7.08 -14.98
N MET A 364 5.33 6.83 -15.20
CA MET A 364 6.35 6.84 -14.15
C MET A 364 7.03 8.23 -14.12
N GLY A 365 6.24 9.28 -13.89
CA GLY A 365 6.72 10.66 -13.83
C GLY A 365 7.70 10.91 -12.69
N ALA A 366 8.39 12.05 -12.70
CA ALA A 366 9.39 12.39 -11.69
C ALA A 366 8.78 12.57 -10.29
N VAL A 367 9.61 12.41 -9.26
CA VAL A 367 9.32 12.82 -7.89
C VAL A 367 9.65 14.30 -7.75
N PRO A 368 8.70 15.18 -7.40
CA PRO A 368 8.93 16.60 -7.42
C PRO A 368 9.78 17.09 -6.23
N ALA A 369 10.61 18.11 -6.46
CA ALA A 369 11.10 18.95 -5.40
C ALA A 369 9.94 19.74 -4.73
N LEU A 370 10.17 20.25 -3.52
CA LEU A 370 9.17 21.08 -2.83
C LEU A 370 8.90 22.35 -3.64
N GLY A 371 7.64 22.60 -3.97
CA GLY A 371 7.21 23.79 -4.69
C GLY A 371 7.66 23.86 -6.16
N GLU A 372 8.19 22.77 -6.72
CA GLU A 372 8.75 22.76 -8.08
C GLU A 372 7.77 23.30 -9.13
N HIS A 373 6.47 23.12 -8.92
CA HIS A 373 5.45 23.48 -9.89
C HIS A 373 4.63 24.72 -9.47
N THR A 374 4.98 25.37 -8.35
CA THR A 374 4.20 26.49 -7.78
C THR A 374 3.95 27.58 -8.81
N ASP A 375 4.98 28.12 -9.46
CA ASP A 375 4.84 29.23 -10.41
C ASP A 375 4.03 28.84 -11.66
N ALA A 376 4.24 27.62 -12.14
CA ALA A 376 3.49 27.12 -13.30
C ALA A 376 1.99 26.99 -13.00
N LEU A 377 1.65 26.47 -11.80
CA LEU A 377 0.26 26.32 -11.36
C LEU A 377 -0.42 27.66 -11.13
N LEU A 378 0.27 28.63 -10.51
CA LEU A 378 -0.27 29.99 -10.32
C LEU A 378 -0.51 30.70 -11.65
N ARG A 379 0.38 30.52 -12.62
CA ARG A 379 0.22 31.09 -13.97
C ARG A 379 -0.98 30.47 -14.70
N VAL A 380 -1.24 29.17 -14.53
CA VAL A 380 -2.44 28.51 -15.08
C VAL A 380 -3.73 29.11 -14.47
N LEU A 381 -3.69 29.55 -13.21
CA LEU A 381 -4.81 30.26 -12.56
C LEU A 381 -4.91 31.75 -12.97
N GLY A 382 -4.06 32.22 -13.89
CA GLY A 382 -4.09 33.61 -14.39
C GLY A 382 -3.40 34.62 -13.47
N MET A 383 -2.63 34.19 -12.49
CA MET A 383 -1.84 35.09 -11.63
C MET A 383 -0.66 35.67 -12.39
N THR A 384 -0.44 36.96 -12.20
CA THR A 384 0.72 37.66 -12.79
C THR A 384 2.00 37.35 -12.01
N ASP A 385 3.15 37.54 -12.65
CA ASP A 385 4.46 37.38 -11.99
C ASP A 385 4.62 38.35 -10.79
N GLU A 386 3.99 39.54 -10.84
CA GLU A 386 3.98 40.48 -9.72
C GLU A 386 3.18 39.92 -8.53
N GLN A 387 1.97 39.38 -8.76
CA GLN A 387 1.14 38.77 -7.72
C GLN A 387 1.87 37.57 -7.08
N THR A 388 2.48 36.72 -7.91
CA THR A 388 3.29 35.58 -7.45
C THR A 388 4.48 36.03 -6.60
N SER A 389 5.17 37.08 -7.03
CA SER A 389 6.30 37.66 -6.27
C SER A 389 5.88 38.22 -4.92
N VAL A 390 4.67 38.82 -4.82
CA VAL A 390 4.10 39.29 -3.54
C VAL A 390 3.86 38.10 -2.60
N LEU A 391 3.20 37.05 -3.07
CA LEU A 391 2.93 35.85 -2.25
C LEU A 391 4.23 35.21 -1.74
N ARG A 392 5.27 35.13 -2.61
CA ARG A 392 6.57 34.59 -2.23
C ARG A 392 7.29 35.43 -1.18
N ARG A 393 7.33 36.77 -1.37
CA ARG A 393 7.92 37.69 -0.40
C ARG A 393 7.24 37.62 0.96
N ASP A 394 5.92 37.44 0.99
CA ASP A 394 5.13 37.35 2.22
C ASP A 394 5.19 35.93 2.84
N GLY A 395 5.89 34.96 2.22
CA GLY A 395 6.05 33.59 2.71
C GLY A 395 4.81 32.71 2.53
N VAL A 396 3.84 33.12 1.71
CA VAL A 396 2.63 32.33 1.42
C VAL A 396 2.95 31.15 0.50
N ILE A 397 3.93 31.31 -0.36
CA ILE A 397 4.45 30.28 -1.28
C ILE A 397 5.96 30.23 -1.25
N VAL A 398 6.56 29.15 -1.77
CA VAL A 398 8.00 29.04 -2.01
C VAL A 398 8.27 28.77 -3.48
#